data_2a5f3f0afdba5bf715b718c15ce50f83
#
_entry.id   2a5f3f0afdba5bf715b718c15ce50f83
#
_cell.length_a   1.000
_cell.length_b   1.000
_cell.length_c   1.000
_cell.angle_alpha   90.00
_cell.angle_beta   90.00
_cell.angle_gamma   90.00
#
_symmetry.space_group_name_H-M   'P 1'
#
loop_
_entity.id
_entity.type
_entity.pdbx_description
1 polymer ?
#
loop_
_entity_poly.entity_id
_entity_poly.type
_entity_poly.pdbx_seq_one_letter_code
_entity_poly.pdbx_strand_id
1 'polypeptide(L)'
;MLSRDKWFAVVCDAPLVSIDLIVRDARGRVLLGWRRNDPARDCWFVPGGAIRKNETLDQAFARITQTELGQPLLRAAARFRGVYEHFYPTNFAGIPEVGTHYVVLAHELRFDGELVPADDQHSRFSWFEPALALADPKVHAHCKEYLA
;
A
#
# COMPACT_ATOMS: atom_id res chain seq x y z
N MET A 1 -14.91 -5.01 10.71
CA MET A 1 -14.75 -4.59 9.31
C MET A 1 -16.04 -3.98 8.80
N LEU A 2 -15.96 -2.88 8.07
CA LEU A 2 -17.15 -2.22 7.53
C LEU A 2 -17.76 -3.05 6.40
N SER A 3 -19.11 -2.98 6.26
CA SER A 3 -19.80 -3.49 5.09
C SER A 3 -19.33 -2.71 3.83
N ARG A 4 -19.57 -3.29 2.65
CA ARG A 4 -19.23 -2.64 1.38
C ARG A 4 -19.87 -1.24 1.25
N ASP A 5 -21.13 -1.11 1.63
CA ASP A 5 -21.86 0.16 1.53
C ASP A 5 -21.30 1.22 2.51
N LYS A 6 -20.98 0.82 3.73
CA LYS A 6 -20.37 1.74 4.70
C LYS A 6 -18.98 2.16 4.28
N TRP A 7 -18.20 1.22 3.74
CA TRP A 7 -16.87 1.53 3.22
C TRP A 7 -16.94 2.53 2.06
N PHE A 8 -17.90 2.30 1.14
CA PHE A 8 -18.11 3.23 0.02
C PHE A 8 -18.50 4.62 0.51
N ALA A 9 -19.37 4.72 1.52
CA ALA A 9 -19.74 6.02 2.11
C ALA A 9 -18.51 6.74 2.68
N VAL A 10 -17.62 6.02 3.34
CA VAL A 10 -16.38 6.61 3.85
C VAL A 10 -15.49 7.10 2.68
N VAL A 11 -15.35 6.29 1.63
CA VAL A 11 -14.58 6.70 0.43
C VAL A 11 -15.14 7.97 -0.21
N CYS A 12 -16.47 8.09 -0.26
CA CYS A 12 -17.14 9.29 -0.82
C CYS A 12 -16.92 10.53 0.04
N ASP A 13 -16.95 10.38 1.36
CA ASP A 13 -17.17 11.51 2.27
C ASP A 13 -15.94 11.91 3.07
N ALA A 14 -14.89 11.10 3.08
CA ALA A 14 -13.73 11.35 3.91
C ALA A 14 -12.43 10.86 3.28
N PRO A 15 -11.28 11.46 3.62
CA PRO A 15 -10.00 10.86 3.30
C PRO A 15 -9.79 9.59 4.12
N LEU A 16 -9.13 8.63 3.51
CA LEU A 16 -8.69 7.40 4.18
C LEU A 16 -7.27 7.60 4.70
N VAL A 17 -6.97 7.05 5.85
CA VAL A 17 -5.61 7.04 6.40
C VAL A 17 -5.02 5.65 6.16
N SER A 18 -3.86 5.58 5.53
CA SER A 18 -3.22 4.31 5.20
C SER A 18 -1.76 4.29 5.59
N ILE A 19 -1.21 3.08 5.66
CA ILE A 19 0.22 2.85 5.79
C ILE A 19 0.70 2.23 4.49
N ASP A 20 1.70 2.85 3.86
CA ASP A 20 2.42 2.26 2.75
C ASP A 20 3.76 1.72 3.24
N LEU A 21 4.15 0.56 2.71
CA LEU A 21 5.36 -0.15 3.11
C LEU A 21 6.38 -0.10 1.98
N ILE A 22 7.47 0.62 2.21
CA ILE A 22 8.62 0.60 1.31
C ILE A 22 9.53 -0.53 1.79
N VAL A 23 9.33 -1.71 1.23
CA VAL A 23 10.01 -2.93 1.69
C VAL A 23 11.24 -3.16 0.85
N ARG A 24 12.40 -3.23 1.51
CA ARG A 24 13.71 -3.45 0.87
C ARG A 24 14.26 -4.81 1.23
N ASP A 25 14.88 -5.48 0.27
CA ASP A 25 15.69 -6.67 0.54
C ASP A 25 17.15 -6.31 0.83
N ALA A 26 17.99 -7.33 1.02
CA ALA A 26 19.42 -7.15 1.29
C ALA A 26 20.18 -6.41 0.19
N ARG A 27 19.65 -6.43 -1.05
CA ARG A 27 20.24 -5.76 -2.20
C ARG A 27 19.70 -4.35 -2.42
N GLY A 28 18.79 -3.88 -1.56
CA GLY A 28 18.13 -2.60 -1.72
C GLY A 28 17.00 -2.58 -2.75
N ARG A 29 16.63 -3.74 -3.29
CA ARG A 29 15.47 -3.83 -4.20
C ARG A 29 14.19 -3.57 -3.44
N VAL A 30 13.21 -2.99 -4.12
CA VAL A 30 11.92 -2.65 -3.54
C VAL A 30 10.87 -3.68 -3.95
N LEU A 31 9.99 -4.03 -3.00
CA LEU A 31 8.89 -4.95 -3.24
C LEU A 31 7.69 -4.21 -3.81
N LEU A 32 7.19 -4.65 -4.95
CA LEU A 32 5.97 -4.13 -5.55
C LEU A 32 5.01 -5.28 -5.84
N GLY A 33 3.70 -5.00 -5.68
CA GLY A 33 2.63 -5.92 -5.99
C GLY A 33 1.82 -5.42 -7.18
N TRP A 34 1.38 -6.34 -8.04
CA TRP A 34 0.51 -6.01 -9.16
C TRP A 34 -0.93 -5.83 -8.68
N ARG A 35 -1.51 -4.68 -8.96
CA ARG A 35 -2.88 -4.37 -8.56
C ARG A 35 -3.87 -4.74 -9.65
N ARG A 36 -4.95 -5.41 -9.25
CA ARG A 36 -6.05 -5.79 -10.13
C ARG A 36 -7.32 -4.96 -9.92
N ASN A 37 -7.37 -4.17 -8.86
CA ASN A 37 -8.56 -3.42 -8.45
C ASN A 37 -8.30 -1.92 -8.39
N ASP A 38 -9.34 -1.12 -8.67
CA ASP A 38 -9.30 0.32 -8.42
C ASP A 38 -9.32 0.62 -6.91
N PRO A 39 -8.70 1.72 -6.48
CA PRO A 39 -7.88 2.61 -7.28
C PRO A 39 -6.51 2.03 -7.64
N ALA A 40 -5.81 2.62 -8.58
CA ALA A 40 -4.48 2.20 -9.04
C ALA A 40 -4.48 0.81 -9.69
N ARG A 41 -5.50 0.52 -10.51
CA ARG A 41 -5.65 -0.74 -11.22
C ARG A 41 -4.62 -0.88 -12.34
N ASP A 42 -4.21 -2.13 -12.60
CA ASP A 42 -3.30 -2.51 -13.68
C ASP A 42 -1.94 -1.82 -13.60
N CYS A 43 -1.40 -1.72 -12.40
CA CYS A 43 -0.06 -1.19 -12.17
C CYS A 43 0.61 -1.88 -10.98
N TRP A 44 1.93 -1.65 -10.89
CA TRP A 44 2.72 -2.04 -9.75
C TRP A 44 2.63 -0.98 -8.66
N PHE A 45 2.43 -1.42 -7.42
CA PHE A 45 2.29 -0.55 -6.27
C PHE A 45 2.95 -1.18 -5.03
N VAL A 46 3.41 -0.35 -4.09
CA VAL A 46 3.95 -0.86 -2.81
C VAL A 46 2.83 -1.54 -2.00
N PRO A 47 3.16 -2.54 -1.18
CA PRO A 47 2.18 -3.09 -0.25
C PRO A 47 1.76 -2.05 0.77
N GLY A 48 0.55 -2.21 1.29
CA GLY A 48 0.01 -1.29 2.28
C GLY A 48 -1.43 -1.60 2.61
N GLY A 49 -2.04 -0.74 3.39
CA GLY A 49 -3.45 -0.89 3.76
C GLY A 49 -3.98 0.28 4.57
N ALA A 50 -5.30 0.42 4.56
CA ALA A 50 -5.98 1.45 5.35
C ALA A 50 -5.96 1.09 6.84
N ILE A 51 -5.81 2.12 7.68
CA ILE A 51 -5.95 1.99 9.12
C ILE A 51 -7.44 1.89 9.43
N ARG A 52 -7.81 0.97 10.31
CA ARG A 52 -9.19 0.79 10.73
C ARG A 52 -9.49 1.66 11.95
N LYS A 53 -10.74 2.04 12.10
CA LYS A 53 -11.17 2.80 13.27
C LYS A 53 -10.80 2.06 14.55
N ASN A 54 -10.24 2.80 15.51
CA ASN A 54 -9.83 2.32 16.83
C ASN A 54 -8.57 1.43 16.83
N GLU A 55 -7.91 1.25 15.70
CA GLU A 55 -6.57 0.68 15.70
C GLU A 55 -5.53 1.73 16.05
N THR A 56 -4.57 1.37 16.88
CA THR A 56 -3.33 2.17 17.01
C THR A 56 -2.48 1.98 15.74
N LEU A 57 -1.52 2.87 15.53
CA LEU A 57 -0.58 2.72 14.41
C LEU A 57 0.20 1.40 14.49
N ASP A 58 0.58 0.99 15.70
CA ASP A 58 1.29 -0.28 15.90
C ASP A 58 0.41 -1.50 15.56
N GLN A 59 -0.85 -1.47 15.95
CA GLN A 59 -1.82 -2.53 15.62
C GLN A 59 -2.07 -2.59 14.11
N ALA A 60 -2.28 -1.46 13.48
CA ALA A 60 -2.50 -1.39 12.02
C ALA A 60 -1.26 -1.91 11.28
N PHE A 61 -0.07 -1.49 11.69
CA PHE A 61 1.18 -1.93 11.07
C PHE A 61 1.37 -3.45 11.16
N ALA A 62 1.15 -4.02 12.35
CA ALA A 62 1.26 -5.48 12.52
C ALA A 62 0.24 -6.24 11.66
N ARG A 63 -1.00 -5.75 11.59
CA ARG A 63 -2.04 -6.38 10.76
C ARG A 63 -1.71 -6.30 9.27
N ILE A 64 -1.28 -5.12 8.81
CA ILE A 64 -0.96 -4.89 7.40
C ILE A 64 0.25 -5.74 6.98
N THR A 65 1.30 -5.78 7.79
CA THR A 65 2.47 -6.61 7.48
C THR A 65 2.13 -8.09 7.50
N GLN A 66 1.26 -8.54 8.40
CA GLN A 66 0.76 -9.92 8.39
C GLN A 66 0.03 -10.24 7.09
N THR A 67 -0.84 -9.36 6.64
CA THR A 67 -1.62 -9.55 5.40
C THR A 67 -0.72 -9.54 4.17
N GLU A 68 0.20 -8.57 4.09
CA GLU A 68 1.00 -8.36 2.87
C GLU A 68 2.27 -9.20 2.83
N LEU A 69 2.93 -9.41 3.96
CA LEU A 69 4.23 -10.09 4.01
C LEU A 69 4.16 -11.47 4.67
N GLY A 70 3.01 -11.84 5.22
CA GLY A 70 2.81 -13.14 5.84
C GLY A 70 3.28 -13.25 7.29
N GLN A 71 3.75 -12.17 7.89
CA GLN A 71 4.11 -12.15 9.31
C GLN A 71 3.92 -10.76 9.90
N PRO A 72 3.46 -10.67 11.17
CA PRO A 72 3.32 -9.38 11.84
C PRO A 72 4.70 -8.82 12.20
N LEU A 73 4.94 -7.56 11.83
CA LEU A 73 6.18 -6.88 12.13
C LEU A 73 5.94 -5.71 13.08
N LEU A 74 7.00 -5.32 13.79
CA LEU A 74 6.96 -4.19 14.69
C LEU A 74 7.22 -2.89 13.94
N ARG A 75 6.35 -1.91 14.10
CA ARG A 75 6.52 -0.58 13.49
C ARG A 75 7.81 0.11 13.97
N ALA A 76 8.26 -0.19 15.18
CA ALA A 76 9.51 0.33 15.72
C ALA A 76 10.74 -0.12 14.92
N ALA A 77 10.66 -1.22 14.17
CA ALA A 77 11.74 -1.69 13.30
C ALA A 77 11.73 -1.00 11.93
N ALA A 78 10.72 -0.22 11.62
CA ALA A 78 10.61 0.53 10.37
C ALA A 78 11.03 1.99 10.58
N ARG A 79 11.47 2.62 9.49
CA ARG A 79 11.77 4.05 9.48
C ARG A 79 10.58 4.81 8.89
N PHE A 80 10.04 5.76 9.64
CA PHE A 80 9.01 6.64 9.12
C PHE A 80 9.56 7.58 8.06
N ARG A 81 8.97 7.55 6.86
CA ARG A 81 9.43 8.33 5.71
C ARG A 81 8.66 9.62 5.50
N GLY A 82 7.54 9.79 6.15
CA GLY A 82 6.72 10.99 6.06
C GLY A 82 5.27 10.73 5.71
N VAL A 83 4.53 11.83 5.58
CA VAL A 83 3.12 11.83 5.20
C VAL A 83 3.01 12.21 3.73
N TYR A 84 2.25 11.41 2.97
CA TYR A 84 2.00 11.65 1.54
C TYR A 84 0.52 11.77 1.29
N GLU A 85 0.16 12.46 0.23
CA GLU A 85 -1.23 12.61 -0.20
C GLU A 85 -1.42 11.92 -1.54
N HIS A 86 -2.33 10.96 -1.59
CA HIS A 86 -2.62 10.24 -2.84
C HIS A 86 -4.06 10.48 -3.25
N PHE A 87 -4.24 11.03 -4.44
CA PHE A 87 -5.55 11.27 -5.03
C PHE A 87 -5.71 10.36 -6.25
N TYR A 88 -6.83 9.66 -6.31
CA TYR A 88 -7.17 8.80 -7.43
C TYR A 88 -8.51 9.23 -8.00
N PRO A 89 -8.67 9.26 -9.34
CA PRO A 89 -9.95 9.61 -9.96
C PRO A 89 -10.99 8.50 -9.87
N THR A 90 -10.58 7.31 -9.45
CA THR A 90 -11.43 6.10 -9.40
C THR A 90 -11.65 5.61 -7.98
N ASN A 91 -12.53 4.63 -7.82
CA ASN A 91 -12.81 3.99 -6.54
C ASN A 91 -13.04 2.48 -6.73
N PHE A 92 -13.00 1.74 -5.61
CA PHE A 92 -13.10 0.28 -5.63
C PHE A 92 -14.45 -0.23 -6.17
N ALA A 93 -15.51 0.58 -6.10
CA ALA A 93 -16.84 0.18 -6.53
C ALA A 93 -17.12 0.50 -8.01
N GLY A 94 -16.19 1.20 -8.68
CA GLY A 94 -16.35 1.58 -10.09
C GLY A 94 -17.45 2.61 -10.34
N ILE A 95 -17.84 3.39 -9.33
CA ILE A 95 -18.88 4.41 -9.47
C ILE A 95 -18.29 5.65 -10.14
N PRO A 96 -18.90 6.16 -11.23
CA PRO A 96 -18.39 7.34 -11.93
C PRO A 96 -18.34 8.58 -11.03
N GLU A 97 -17.35 9.43 -11.27
CA GLU A 97 -17.18 10.74 -10.63
C GLU A 97 -16.87 10.71 -9.13
N VAL A 98 -16.60 9.53 -8.56
CA VAL A 98 -16.18 9.39 -7.18
C VAL A 98 -14.70 8.98 -7.15
N GLY A 99 -13.86 9.87 -6.63
CA GLY A 99 -12.44 9.61 -6.43
C GLY A 99 -12.16 8.95 -5.08
N THR A 100 -10.89 8.63 -4.86
CA THR A 100 -10.39 8.11 -3.58
C THR A 100 -9.25 9.01 -3.12
N HIS A 101 -9.31 9.41 -1.85
CA HIS A 101 -8.30 10.28 -1.23
C HIS A 101 -7.66 9.55 -0.06
N TYR A 102 -6.32 9.40 -0.10
CA TYR A 102 -5.54 8.82 0.99
C TYR A 102 -4.59 9.82 1.59
N VAL A 103 -4.54 9.84 2.92
CA VAL A 103 -3.42 10.41 3.68
C VAL A 103 -2.55 9.21 4.07
N VAL A 104 -1.33 9.16 3.56
CA VAL A 104 -0.48 7.97 3.66
C VAL A 104 0.66 8.22 4.63
N LEU A 105 0.84 7.28 5.55
CA LEU A 105 1.97 7.23 6.46
C LEU A 105 2.98 6.23 5.90
N ALA A 106 3.98 6.71 5.20
CA ALA A 106 4.96 5.85 4.54
C ALA A 106 6.02 5.35 5.54
N HIS A 107 6.27 4.06 5.52
CA HIS A 107 7.26 3.40 6.38
C HIS A 107 8.20 2.55 5.52
N GLU A 108 9.49 2.67 5.77
CA GLU A 108 10.51 1.86 5.10
C GLU A 108 11.04 0.81 6.06
N LEU A 109 11.14 -0.41 5.58
CA LEU A 109 11.64 -1.53 6.37
C LEU A 109 12.42 -2.51 5.50
N ARG A 110 13.32 -3.24 6.13
CA ARG A 110 14.02 -4.33 5.49
C ARG A 110 13.29 -5.64 5.80
N PHE A 111 13.14 -6.47 4.78
CA PHE A 111 12.49 -7.77 4.91
C PHE A 111 13.26 -8.80 4.08
N ASP A 112 13.84 -9.78 4.77
CA ASP A 112 14.62 -10.85 4.15
C ASP A 112 13.88 -12.20 4.22
N GLY A 113 12.64 -12.21 4.69
CA GLY A 113 11.82 -13.40 4.81
C GLY A 113 11.21 -13.84 3.49
N GLU A 114 10.64 -15.03 3.50
CA GLU A 114 9.90 -15.55 2.36
C GLU A 114 8.50 -14.92 2.33
N LEU A 115 8.08 -14.48 1.14
CA LEU A 115 6.77 -13.87 0.96
C LEU A 115 5.70 -14.96 0.90
N VAL A 116 4.74 -14.87 1.83
CA VAL A 116 3.55 -15.73 1.82
C VAL A 116 2.34 -14.81 1.71
N PRO A 117 1.86 -14.51 0.50
CA PRO A 117 0.69 -13.64 0.34
C PRO A 117 -0.53 -14.28 0.98
N ALA A 118 -1.21 -13.52 1.85
CA ALA A 118 -2.36 -14.00 2.59
C ALA A 118 -3.69 -13.72 1.88
N ASP A 119 -3.70 -12.91 0.82
CA ASP A 119 -4.91 -12.59 0.07
C ASP A 119 -4.64 -12.41 -1.43
N ASP A 120 -5.74 -12.20 -2.20
CA ASP A 120 -5.73 -12.09 -3.66
C ASP A 120 -5.68 -10.65 -4.16
N GLN A 121 -5.48 -9.64 -3.31
CA GLN A 121 -5.43 -8.24 -3.76
C GLN A 121 -4.26 -7.98 -4.68
N HIS A 122 -3.13 -8.62 -4.38
CA HIS A 122 -1.97 -8.63 -5.25
C HIS A 122 -1.81 -10.03 -5.83
N SER A 123 -2.05 -10.20 -7.12
CA SER A 123 -1.90 -11.49 -7.79
C SER A 123 -0.46 -11.96 -7.82
N ARG A 124 0.50 -11.06 -7.64
CA ARG A 124 1.92 -11.36 -7.63
C ARG A 124 2.71 -10.22 -7.01
N PHE A 125 3.82 -10.58 -6.38
CA PHE A 125 4.84 -9.63 -5.91
C PHE A 125 6.12 -9.83 -6.70
N SER A 126 6.91 -8.78 -6.84
CA SER A 126 8.22 -8.84 -7.47
C SER A 126 9.17 -7.83 -6.82
N TRP A 127 10.44 -8.20 -6.79
CA TRP A 127 11.50 -7.31 -6.33
C TRP A 127 12.04 -6.50 -7.51
N PHE A 128 12.08 -5.19 -7.37
CA PHE A 128 12.53 -4.27 -8.41
C PHE A 128 13.81 -3.55 -8.00
N GLU A 129 14.77 -3.46 -8.90
CA GLU A 129 15.85 -2.48 -8.77
C GLU A 129 15.21 -1.09 -8.81
N PRO A 130 15.55 -0.16 -7.87
CA PRO A 130 14.90 1.15 -7.81
C PRO A 130 14.96 1.92 -9.14
N ALA A 131 16.11 1.92 -9.83
CA ALA A 131 16.23 2.61 -11.10
C ALA A 131 15.31 2.04 -12.19
N LEU A 132 15.13 0.72 -12.20
CA LEU A 132 14.22 0.07 -13.15
C LEU A 132 12.75 0.35 -12.81
N ALA A 133 12.41 0.40 -11.52
CA ALA A 133 11.07 0.76 -11.10
C ALA A 133 10.73 2.21 -11.48
N LEU A 134 11.66 3.14 -11.32
CA LEU A 134 11.47 4.53 -11.72
C LEU A 134 11.25 4.69 -13.24
N ALA A 135 11.88 3.84 -14.04
CA ALA A 135 11.78 3.86 -15.49
C ALA A 135 10.57 3.08 -16.04
N ASP A 136 9.95 2.25 -15.24
CA ASP A 136 8.84 1.40 -15.69
C ASP A 136 7.53 2.18 -15.71
N PRO A 137 6.88 2.34 -16.89
CA PRO A 137 5.61 3.07 -16.98
C PRO A 137 4.45 2.38 -16.25
N LYS A 138 4.59 1.09 -15.90
CA LYS A 138 3.58 0.34 -15.16
C LYS A 138 3.72 0.45 -13.65
N VAL A 139 4.77 1.08 -13.15
CA VAL A 139 4.89 1.44 -11.74
C VAL A 139 4.14 2.75 -11.51
N HIS A 140 3.22 2.75 -10.56
CA HIS A 140 2.39 3.92 -10.30
C HIS A 140 3.23 5.12 -9.87
N ALA A 141 2.83 6.32 -10.32
CA ALA A 141 3.54 7.57 -10.02
C ALA A 141 3.69 7.81 -8.51
N HIS A 142 2.68 7.46 -7.70
CA HIS A 142 2.74 7.60 -6.25
C HIS A 142 3.84 6.74 -5.63
N CYS A 143 4.10 5.55 -6.17
CA CYS A 143 5.21 4.72 -5.71
C CYS A 143 6.57 5.30 -6.08
N LYS A 144 6.65 5.93 -7.23
CA LYS A 144 7.90 6.56 -7.69
C LYS A 144 8.34 7.69 -6.76
N GLU A 145 7.42 8.34 -6.08
CA GLU A 145 7.74 9.36 -5.08
C GLU A 145 8.63 8.81 -3.96
N TYR A 146 8.46 7.53 -3.60
CA TYR A 146 9.24 6.87 -2.55
C TYR A 146 10.65 6.50 -3.01
N LEU A 147 10.88 6.41 -4.31
CA LEU A 147 12.11 5.89 -4.90
C LEU A 147 13.02 6.98 -5.49
N ALA A 148 12.49 8.17 -5.65
CA ALA A 148 13.20 9.31 -6.21
C ALA A 148 14.18 9.96 -5.22
#